data_247077132eb9bb345d46f62ea3df01ea
#
_entry.id   247077132eb9bb345d46f62ea3df01ea
#
_cell.length_a   1.000
_cell.length_b   1.000
_cell.length_c   1.000
_cell.angle_alpha   90.00
_cell.angle_beta   90.00
_cell.angle_gamma   90.00
#
_symmetry.space_group_name_H-M   'P 1'
#
loop_
_entity.id
_entity.type
_entity.pdbx_description
1 polymer ?
#
loop_
_entity_poly.entity_id
_entity_poly.type
_entity_poly.pdbx_seq_one_letter_code
_entity_poly.pdbx_strand_id
1 'polypeptide(L)'
;MLSRKVKAAYYMLAGPLMRGNAILFRYIRAPRSGVIKVHLGPGQNKYLIGWINIDANMFTGKCDVWADLRNPLPFESETVDAMYSHHMVEHLPDLWFHFRDVFRCLKPGGMYRVGGPNGDSAISKFMEGDRDWFGNFPDDRRSIGGRLENFLFCRGEHLTILTFSFVEELMSEAGFVNLRRCLPAKETFSQDVFGDCLPGEEESDFVSPHTLIVEAEKPITTH
;
A
#
# COMPACT_ATOMS: atom_id res chain seq x y z
N MET A 1 11.16 7.73 -14.57
CA MET A 1 11.19 7.81 -13.07
C MET A 1 11.97 9.05 -12.66
N LEU A 2 11.46 9.86 -11.72
CA LEU A 2 12.15 11.06 -11.23
C LEU A 2 13.38 10.68 -10.41
N SER A 3 14.49 11.46 -10.51
CA SER A 3 15.67 11.19 -9.70
C SER A 3 15.38 11.40 -8.20
N ARG A 4 16.11 10.69 -7.32
CA ARG A 4 15.98 10.84 -5.84
C ARG A 4 16.17 12.29 -5.38
N LYS A 5 17.08 13.04 -6.01
CA LYS A 5 17.30 14.46 -5.68
C LYS A 5 16.08 15.32 -5.99
N VAL A 6 15.43 15.07 -7.14
CA VAL A 6 14.20 15.78 -7.54
C VAL A 6 13.05 15.43 -6.59
N LYS A 7 12.89 14.16 -6.22
CA LYS A 7 11.89 13.74 -5.21
C LYS A 7 12.16 14.39 -3.85
N ALA A 8 13.40 14.39 -3.38
CA ALA A 8 13.76 15.03 -2.11
C ALA A 8 13.44 16.53 -2.11
N ALA A 9 13.79 17.24 -3.19
CA ALA A 9 13.46 18.66 -3.34
C ALA A 9 11.93 18.88 -3.38
N TYR A 10 11.19 18.03 -4.10
CA TYR A 10 9.74 18.08 -4.12
C TYR A 10 9.14 17.96 -2.72
N TYR A 11 9.53 16.93 -1.96
CA TYR A 11 9.00 16.73 -0.60
C TYR A 11 9.43 17.82 0.38
N MET A 12 10.62 18.40 0.20
CA MET A 12 11.07 19.52 1.00
C MET A 12 10.20 20.77 0.79
N LEU A 13 9.84 21.06 -0.47
CA LEU A 13 9.06 22.25 -0.81
C LEU A 13 7.55 22.02 -0.63
N ALA A 14 7.05 20.90 -1.09
CA ALA A 14 5.62 20.56 -1.07
C ALA A 14 5.16 19.96 0.27
N GLY A 15 6.06 19.37 1.06
CA GLY A 15 5.74 18.71 2.32
C GLY A 15 4.94 19.55 3.31
N PRO A 16 5.35 20.81 3.61
CA PRO A 16 4.55 21.70 4.47
C PRO A 16 3.15 21.97 3.94
N LEU A 17 3.00 22.12 2.63
CA LEU A 17 1.71 22.36 1.99
C LEU A 17 0.82 21.09 2.05
N MET A 18 1.39 19.91 1.76
CA MET A 18 0.70 18.63 1.91
C MET A 18 0.23 18.41 3.35
N ARG A 19 1.07 18.74 4.33
CA ARG A 19 0.71 18.65 5.77
C ARG A 19 -0.45 19.59 6.10
N GLY A 20 -0.40 20.84 5.64
CA GLY A 20 -1.48 21.82 5.81
C GLY A 20 -2.79 21.34 5.18
N ASN A 21 -2.73 20.79 3.95
CA ASN A 21 -3.89 20.22 3.27
C ASN A 21 -4.45 18.99 4.00
N ALA A 22 -3.60 18.11 4.52
CA ALA A 22 -4.01 16.95 5.31
C ALA A 22 -4.74 17.36 6.59
N ILE A 23 -4.25 18.38 7.31
CA ILE A 23 -4.90 18.95 8.50
C ILE A 23 -6.26 19.55 8.12
N LEU A 24 -6.30 20.37 7.07
CA LEU A 24 -7.53 20.97 6.58
C LEU A 24 -8.57 19.91 6.19
N PHE A 25 -8.13 18.85 5.50
CA PHE A 25 -9.00 17.73 5.16
C PHE A 25 -9.55 17.07 6.41
N ARG A 26 -8.69 16.67 7.36
CA ARG A 26 -9.07 15.98 8.59
C ARG A 26 -10.18 16.69 9.37
N TYR A 27 -10.04 18.01 9.55
CA TYR A 27 -10.95 18.75 10.44
C TYR A 27 -12.15 19.38 9.74
N ILE A 28 -12.08 19.62 8.43
CA ILE A 28 -13.12 20.37 7.70
C ILE A 28 -13.78 19.55 6.61
N ARG A 29 -13.00 18.74 5.83
CA ARG A 29 -13.51 18.07 4.63
C ARG A 29 -13.74 16.58 4.77
N ALA A 30 -13.12 15.93 5.74
CA ALA A 30 -13.30 14.49 5.94
C ALA A 30 -14.77 14.18 6.27
N PRO A 31 -15.38 13.17 5.62
CA PRO A 31 -16.73 12.76 5.93
C PRO A 31 -16.80 12.28 7.37
N ARG A 32 -17.93 12.59 8.03
CA ARG A 32 -18.18 12.23 9.45
C ARG A 32 -19.30 11.21 9.61
N SER A 33 -19.89 10.77 8.50
CA SER A 33 -20.98 9.78 8.48
C SER A 33 -20.96 8.99 7.19
N GLY A 34 -21.65 7.86 7.17
CA GLY A 34 -21.67 6.93 6.05
C GLY A 34 -20.49 5.96 6.10
N VAL A 35 -20.37 5.15 5.04
CA VAL A 35 -19.24 4.22 4.85
C VAL A 35 -18.05 4.97 4.26
N ILE A 36 -16.94 4.95 4.96
CA ILE A 36 -15.71 5.65 4.56
C ILE A 36 -14.67 4.64 4.15
N LYS A 37 -14.38 4.59 2.85
CA LYS A 37 -13.34 3.76 2.24
C LYS A 37 -12.19 4.66 1.76
N VAL A 38 -10.94 4.26 2.04
CA VAL A 38 -9.74 5.06 1.73
C VAL A 38 -8.75 4.25 0.90
N HIS A 39 -8.34 4.80 -0.22
CA HIS A 39 -7.29 4.24 -1.08
C HIS A 39 -6.00 5.05 -0.91
N LEU A 40 -4.94 4.40 -0.45
CA LEU A 40 -3.64 5.00 -0.17
C LEU A 40 -2.68 4.74 -1.33
N GLY A 41 -2.21 5.79 -1.98
CA GLY A 41 -1.23 5.72 -3.06
C GLY A 41 -1.79 5.20 -4.40
N PRO A 42 -2.89 5.78 -4.96
CA PRO A 42 -3.42 5.35 -6.25
C PRO A 42 -2.44 5.53 -7.43
N GLY A 43 -1.39 6.32 -7.26
CA GLY A 43 -0.45 6.60 -8.33
C GLY A 43 -1.12 7.27 -9.52
N GLN A 44 -0.70 6.88 -10.74
CA GLN A 44 -1.18 7.54 -11.96
C GLN A 44 -2.54 7.01 -12.45
N ASN A 45 -2.79 5.72 -12.32
CA ASN A 45 -3.87 5.03 -13.06
C ASN A 45 -4.81 4.19 -12.20
N LYS A 46 -4.66 4.21 -10.87
CA LYS A 46 -5.40 3.31 -9.96
C LYS A 46 -6.45 4.05 -9.11
N TYR A 47 -6.96 5.19 -9.59
CA TYR A 47 -8.03 5.93 -8.88
C TYR A 47 -9.29 5.07 -8.73
N LEU A 48 -9.75 4.87 -7.51
CA LEU A 48 -10.96 4.10 -7.19
C LEU A 48 -12.15 5.05 -6.97
N ILE A 49 -13.19 4.85 -7.76
CA ILE A 49 -14.47 5.59 -7.62
C ILE A 49 -15.18 5.10 -6.34
N GLY A 50 -15.71 6.03 -5.56
CA GLY A 50 -16.37 5.71 -4.28
C GLY A 50 -15.41 5.54 -3.10
N TRP A 51 -14.09 5.69 -3.33
CA TRP A 51 -13.05 5.71 -2.32
C TRP A 51 -12.45 7.11 -2.20
N ILE A 52 -11.97 7.47 -1.02
CA ILE A 52 -11.16 8.68 -0.83
C ILE A 52 -9.72 8.32 -1.21
N ASN A 53 -9.25 8.84 -2.32
CA ASN A 53 -7.93 8.56 -2.85
C ASN A 53 -6.91 9.57 -2.35
N ILE A 54 -5.86 9.10 -1.68
CA ILE A 54 -4.82 9.94 -1.08
C ILE A 54 -3.47 9.67 -1.73
N ASP A 55 -2.82 10.70 -2.24
CA ASP A 55 -1.50 10.58 -2.85
C ASP A 55 -0.67 11.87 -2.66
N ALA A 56 0.64 11.73 -2.63
CA ALA A 56 1.58 12.84 -2.72
C ALA A 56 1.74 13.37 -4.16
N ASN A 57 1.37 12.58 -5.16
CA ASN A 57 1.49 12.91 -6.57
C ASN A 57 0.19 13.51 -7.12
N MET A 58 0.08 14.82 -7.12
CA MET A 58 -1.06 15.54 -7.69
C MET A 58 -0.88 15.89 -9.18
N PHE A 59 0.29 15.68 -9.78
CA PHE A 59 0.62 16.19 -11.11
C PHE A 59 0.35 15.21 -12.23
N THR A 60 0.55 13.92 -11.98
CA THR A 60 0.41 12.88 -13.00
C THR A 60 -0.66 11.85 -12.66
N GLY A 61 -1.21 11.91 -11.45
CA GLY A 61 -2.29 11.05 -10.97
C GLY A 61 -3.47 11.87 -10.47
N LYS A 62 -4.60 11.21 -10.28
CA LYS A 62 -5.80 11.79 -9.68
C LYS A 62 -5.86 11.37 -8.21
N CYS A 63 -6.03 12.34 -7.31
CA CYS A 63 -6.30 12.09 -5.90
C CYS A 63 -7.34 13.08 -5.36
N ASP A 64 -8.03 12.71 -4.29
CA ASP A 64 -9.00 13.56 -3.60
C ASP A 64 -8.31 14.37 -2.50
N VAL A 65 -7.26 13.78 -1.92
CA VAL A 65 -6.47 14.41 -0.86
C VAL A 65 -4.99 14.35 -1.24
N TRP A 66 -4.41 15.51 -1.44
CA TRP A 66 -2.98 15.64 -1.67
C TRP A 66 -2.25 15.63 -0.32
N ALA A 67 -1.62 14.51 0.00
CA ALA A 67 -0.94 14.30 1.28
C ALA A 67 0.25 13.36 1.14
N ASP A 68 1.24 13.52 2.01
CA ASP A 68 2.41 12.67 2.10
C ASP A 68 2.14 11.53 3.11
N LEU A 69 2.01 10.31 2.60
CA LEU A 69 1.69 9.10 3.37
C LEU A 69 2.81 8.65 4.35
N ARG A 70 3.95 9.31 4.36
CA ARG A 70 5.00 9.16 5.38
C ARG A 70 4.65 9.87 6.69
N ASN A 71 3.61 10.71 6.69
CA ASN A 71 3.07 11.42 7.85
C ASN A 71 1.75 10.76 8.31
N PRO A 72 1.22 11.15 9.49
CA PRO A 72 -0.08 10.65 9.95
C PRO A 72 -1.19 10.86 8.92
N LEU A 73 -2.01 9.83 8.75
CA LEU A 73 -3.16 9.84 7.86
C LEU A 73 -4.19 10.91 8.29
N PRO A 74 -4.82 11.60 7.34
CA PRO A 74 -5.70 12.74 7.60
C PRO A 74 -7.10 12.32 8.06
N PHE A 75 -7.18 11.38 9.00
CA PHE A 75 -8.42 10.93 9.61
C PHE A 75 -8.30 10.93 11.13
N GLU A 76 -9.44 11.09 11.79
CA GLU A 76 -9.53 10.84 13.22
C GLU A 76 -9.51 9.34 13.53
N SER A 77 -9.26 8.99 14.80
CA SER A 77 -9.29 7.61 15.22
C SER A 77 -10.69 7.03 15.03
N GLU A 78 -10.76 5.79 14.55
CA GLU A 78 -12.01 5.02 14.47
C GLU A 78 -13.11 5.66 13.59
N THR A 79 -12.68 6.25 12.46
CA THR A 79 -13.61 6.89 11.52
C THR A 79 -13.71 6.17 10.17
N VAL A 80 -12.75 5.32 9.82
CA VAL A 80 -12.65 4.68 8.50
C VAL A 80 -13.14 3.25 8.56
N ASP A 81 -13.97 2.84 7.60
CA ASP A 81 -14.49 1.48 7.52
C ASP A 81 -13.53 0.52 6.81
N ALA A 82 -12.86 1.00 5.77
CA ALA A 82 -11.89 0.18 5.03
C ALA A 82 -10.75 1.01 4.45
N MET A 83 -9.56 0.42 4.44
CA MET A 83 -8.39 0.98 3.75
C MET A 83 -7.83 -0.02 2.74
N TYR A 84 -7.29 0.51 1.66
CA TYR A 84 -6.62 -0.24 0.62
C TYR A 84 -5.33 0.46 0.20
N SER A 85 -4.26 -0.31 0.00
CA SER A 85 -3.03 0.16 -0.64
C SER A 85 -2.44 -0.92 -1.53
N HIS A 86 -1.88 -0.54 -2.68
CA HIS A 86 -1.31 -1.46 -3.64
C HIS A 86 -0.06 -0.84 -4.25
N HIS A 87 1.10 -1.51 -4.09
CA HIS A 87 2.41 -1.00 -4.52
C HIS A 87 2.72 0.42 -4.00
N MET A 88 2.53 0.63 -2.69
CA MET A 88 2.79 1.90 -2.02
C MET A 88 3.64 1.72 -0.76
N VAL A 89 3.33 0.70 0.05
CA VAL A 89 3.94 0.54 1.39
C VAL A 89 5.45 0.26 1.32
N GLU A 90 5.94 -0.37 0.26
CA GLU A 90 7.36 -0.63 0.03
C GLU A 90 8.20 0.65 -0.13
N HIS A 91 7.55 1.78 -0.40
CA HIS A 91 8.18 3.10 -0.52
C HIS A 91 8.23 3.87 0.81
N LEU A 92 7.59 3.35 1.87
CA LEU A 92 7.54 4.03 3.15
C LEU A 92 8.78 3.72 4.01
N PRO A 93 9.36 4.73 4.67
CA PRO A 93 10.54 4.53 5.50
C PRO A 93 10.24 3.85 6.84
N ASP A 94 8.99 3.87 7.29
CA ASP A 94 8.54 3.33 8.57
C ASP A 94 7.19 2.63 8.42
N LEU A 95 7.25 1.31 8.17
CA LEU A 95 6.05 0.48 8.01
C LEU A 95 5.33 0.25 9.33
N TRP A 96 6.07 0.15 10.45
CA TRP A 96 5.47 -0.03 11.75
C TRP A 96 4.59 1.16 12.14
N PHE A 97 5.09 2.38 11.94
CA PHE A 97 4.31 3.60 12.11
C PHE A 97 3.08 3.60 11.20
N HIS A 98 3.25 3.23 9.93
CA HIS A 98 2.16 3.20 8.95
C HIS A 98 1.03 2.24 9.36
N PHE A 99 1.35 1.00 9.71
CA PHE A 99 0.32 0.02 10.12
C PHE A 99 -0.40 0.44 11.40
N ARG A 100 0.30 1.00 12.37
CA ARG A 100 -0.33 1.56 13.58
C ARG A 100 -1.24 2.73 13.28
N ASP A 101 -0.88 3.59 12.35
CA ASP A 101 -1.70 4.75 11.98
C ASP A 101 -2.94 4.34 11.17
N VAL A 102 -2.80 3.35 10.28
CA VAL A 102 -3.95 2.70 9.63
C VAL A 102 -4.87 2.08 10.68
N PHE A 103 -4.34 1.30 11.61
CA PHE A 103 -5.11 0.70 12.71
C PHE A 103 -5.84 1.76 13.55
N ARG A 104 -5.17 2.85 13.87
CA ARG A 104 -5.79 3.97 14.59
C ARG A 104 -7.01 4.53 13.87
N CYS A 105 -6.89 4.73 12.56
CA CYS A 105 -7.96 5.33 11.76
C CYS A 105 -9.14 4.40 11.53
N LEU A 106 -8.92 3.08 11.47
CA LEU A 106 -9.98 2.12 11.26
C LEU A 106 -10.93 2.04 12.46
N LYS A 107 -12.23 1.93 12.18
CA LYS A 107 -13.26 1.59 13.18
C LYS A 107 -13.02 0.17 13.70
N PRO A 108 -13.53 -0.19 14.91
CA PRO A 108 -13.67 -1.61 15.29
C PRO A 108 -14.43 -2.39 14.20
N GLY A 109 -13.90 -3.55 13.76
CA GLY A 109 -14.40 -4.31 12.61
C GLY A 109 -13.98 -3.75 11.24
N GLY A 110 -13.26 -2.64 11.20
CA GLY A 110 -12.73 -2.09 9.95
C GLY A 110 -11.61 -2.93 9.37
N MET A 111 -11.44 -2.90 8.06
CA MET A 111 -10.53 -3.80 7.34
C MET A 111 -9.45 -3.05 6.59
N TYR A 112 -8.29 -3.68 6.48
CA TYR A 112 -7.18 -3.21 5.66
C TYR A 112 -6.74 -4.28 4.66
N ARG A 113 -6.65 -3.90 3.38
CA ARG A 113 -6.06 -4.70 2.31
C ARG A 113 -4.79 -4.02 1.83
N VAL A 114 -3.66 -4.71 1.94
CA VAL A 114 -2.34 -4.18 1.58
C VAL A 114 -1.66 -5.07 0.57
N GLY A 115 -1.06 -4.49 -0.46
CA GLY A 115 -0.29 -5.21 -1.46
C GLY A 115 1.00 -4.52 -1.86
N GLY A 116 2.00 -5.32 -2.22
CA GLY A 116 3.29 -4.85 -2.74
C GLY A 116 4.13 -6.01 -3.28
N PRO A 117 5.38 -5.77 -3.73
CA PRO A 117 6.22 -6.80 -4.34
C PRO A 117 6.39 -8.01 -3.43
N ASN A 118 6.10 -9.21 -3.95
CA ASN A 118 6.10 -10.46 -3.19
C ASN A 118 7.53 -10.99 -2.98
N GLY A 119 8.10 -10.70 -1.81
CA GLY A 119 9.42 -11.18 -1.42
C GLY A 119 9.50 -12.70 -1.29
N ASP A 120 8.42 -13.36 -0.83
CA ASP A 120 8.39 -14.83 -0.71
C ASP A 120 8.54 -15.50 -2.08
N SER A 121 7.74 -15.06 -3.07
CA SER A 121 7.84 -15.58 -4.45
C SER A 121 9.19 -15.24 -5.08
N ALA A 122 9.69 -14.01 -4.89
CA ALA A 122 10.96 -13.59 -5.44
C ALA A 122 12.14 -14.43 -4.91
N ILE A 123 12.16 -14.73 -3.61
CA ILE A 123 13.18 -15.57 -2.98
C ILE A 123 13.08 -17.01 -3.53
N SER A 124 11.86 -17.59 -3.58
CA SER A 124 11.65 -18.93 -4.12
C SER A 124 12.14 -19.04 -5.57
N LYS A 125 11.71 -18.11 -6.43
CA LYS A 125 12.07 -18.06 -7.84
C LYS A 125 13.58 -17.86 -8.08
N PHE A 126 14.23 -17.08 -7.23
CA PHE A 126 15.69 -16.95 -7.27
C PHE A 126 16.39 -18.28 -6.93
N MET A 127 15.92 -18.98 -5.89
CA MET A 127 16.48 -20.28 -5.49
C MET A 127 16.23 -21.37 -6.53
N GLU A 128 15.11 -21.34 -7.24
CA GLU A 128 14.76 -22.23 -8.35
C GLU A 128 15.60 -21.94 -9.62
N GLY A 129 16.26 -20.79 -9.71
CA GLY A 129 16.96 -20.35 -10.91
C GLY A 129 16.04 -19.84 -12.02
N ASP A 130 14.77 -19.57 -11.71
CA ASP A 130 13.75 -19.06 -12.64
C ASP A 130 13.95 -17.57 -12.91
N ARG A 131 14.86 -17.28 -13.84
CA ARG A 131 15.20 -15.90 -14.22
C ARG A 131 14.03 -15.18 -14.90
N ASP A 132 13.23 -15.90 -15.67
CA ASP A 132 12.26 -15.29 -16.56
C ASP A 132 10.96 -14.90 -15.82
N TRP A 133 10.77 -15.41 -14.61
CA TRP A 133 9.75 -14.91 -13.68
C TRP A 133 9.97 -13.43 -13.33
N PHE A 134 11.21 -12.98 -13.20
CA PHE A 134 11.54 -11.58 -12.97
C PHE A 134 11.45 -10.80 -14.29
N GLY A 135 10.67 -9.74 -14.34
CA GLY A 135 10.68 -8.81 -15.47
C GLY A 135 12.03 -8.06 -15.64
N ASN A 136 12.09 -7.22 -16.67
CA ASN A 136 13.24 -6.34 -16.96
C ASN A 136 13.03 -4.89 -16.50
N PHE A 137 12.21 -4.66 -15.50
CA PHE A 137 11.95 -3.33 -14.95
C PHE A 137 12.65 -3.19 -13.59
N PRO A 138 13.24 -2.04 -13.25
CA PRO A 138 13.39 -0.81 -14.04
C PRO A 138 14.58 -0.80 -15.01
N ASP A 139 15.48 -1.78 -14.91
CA ASP A 139 16.68 -1.88 -15.73
C ASP A 139 16.73 -3.23 -16.45
N ASP A 140 17.29 -3.25 -17.66
CA ASP A 140 17.58 -4.51 -18.36
C ASP A 140 18.78 -5.21 -17.70
N ARG A 141 18.49 -6.23 -16.89
CA ARG A 141 19.49 -7.04 -16.18
C ARG A 141 19.57 -8.44 -16.78
N ARG A 142 20.79 -8.91 -17.06
CA ARG A 142 21.03 -10.23 -17.66
C ARG A 142 21.08 -11.35 -16.63
N SER A 143 21.69 -11.10 -15.47
CA SER A 143 21.80 -12.10 -14.40
C SER A 143 20.51 -12.18 -13.58
N ILE A 144 20.21 -13.37 -13.04
CA ILE A 144 19.08 -13.56 -12.13
C ILE A 144 19.21 -12.69 -10.86
N GLY A 145 20.43 -12.54 -10.32
CA GLY A 145 20.68 -11.65 -9.18
C GLY A 145 20.40 -10.18 -9.48
N GLY A 146 20.73 -9.72 -10.72
CA GLY A 146 20.40 -8.37 -11.15
C GLY A 146 18.88 -8.15 -11.32
N ARG A 147 18.14 -9.16 -11.78
CA ARG A 147 16.69 -9.12 -11.89
C ARG A 147 16.01 -9.16 -10.52
N LEU A 148 16.52 -9.97 -9.60
CA LEU A 148 16.07 -9.98 -8.21
C LEU A 148 16.29 -8.61 -7.55
N GLU A 149 17.45 -7.98 -7.74
CA GLU A 149 17.74 -6.63 -7.24
C GLU A 149 16.75 -5.59 -7.79
N ASN A 150 16.50 -5.64 -9.11
CA ASN A 150 15.48 -4.80 -9.73
C ASN A 150 14.10 -4.96 -9.10
N PHE A 151 13.67 -6.20 -8.92
CA PHE A 151 12.34 -6.51 -8.38
C PHE A 151 12.20 -6.03 -6.93
N LEU A 152 13.18 -6.35 -6.09
CA LEU A 152 13.13 -6.03 -4.67
C LEU A 152 13.37 -4.54 -4.38
N PHE A 153 14.32 -3.91 -5.06
CA PHE A 153 14.76 -2.57 -4.70
C PHE A 153 14.43 -1.47 -5.70
N CYS A 154 14.09 -1.81 -6.94
CA CYS A 154 13.62 -0.86 -7.96
C CYS A 154 14.44 0.43 -8.02
N ARG A 155 15.78 0.33 -8.23
CA ARG A 155 16.74 1.46 -8.12
C ARG A 155 16.75 2.13 -6.73
N GLY A 156 16.36 1.37 -5.69
CA GLY A 156 16.23 1.84 -4.31
C GLY A 156 15.04 2.74 -4.06
N GLU A 157 14.02 2.67 -4.90
CA GLU A 157 12.71 3.26 -4.61
C GLU A 157 11.95 2.44 -3.59
N HIS A 158 12.12 1.11 -3.59
CA HIS A 158 11.64 0.24 -2.53
C HIS A 158 12.63 0.24 -1.37
N LEU A 159 12.15 0.45 -0.18
CA LEU A 159 12.94 0.58 1.05
C LEU A 159 12.93 -0.71 1.88
N THR A 160 12.06 -1.65 1.54
CA THR A 160 11.87 -2.90 2.27
C THR A 160 11.47 -4.04 1.33
N ILE A 161 11.68 -5.27 1.81
CA ILE A 161 11.21 -6.50 1.19
C ILE A 161 9.96 -6.94 1.94
N LEU A 162 8.86 -7.12 1.24
CA LEU A 162 7.61 -7.59 1.82
C LEU A 162 7.54 -9.12 1.72
N THR A 163 7.63 -9.81 2.86
CA THR A 163 7.26 -11.22 2.99
C THR A 163 5.98 -11.31 3.83
N PHE A 164 5.22 -12.40 3.67
CA PHE A 164 3.99 -12.57 4.46
C PHE A 164 4.28 -12.52 5.96
N SER A 165 5.29 -13.25 6.42
CA SER A 165 5.66 -13.29 7.84
C SER A 165 6.05 -11.93 8.41
N PHE A 166 6.75 -11.10 7.63
CA PHE A 166 7.13 -9.76 8.07
C PHE A 166 5.92 -8.80 8.14
N VAL A 167 5.05 -8.85 7.14
CA VAL A 167 3.80 -8.05 7.15
C VAL A 167 2.89 -8.51 8.29
N GLU A 168 2.76 -9.83 8.49
CA GLU A 168 1.98 -10.42 9.58
C GLU A 168 2.50 -9.98 10.96
N GLU A 169 3.82 -10.00 11.18
CA GLU A 169 4.47 -9.52 12.42
C GLU A 169 4.08 -8.07 12.70
N LEU A 170 4.36 -7.16 11.76
CA LEU A 170 4.11 -5.73 11.96
C LEU A 170 2.62 -5.39 12.14
N MET A 171 1.75 -6.04 11.38
CA MET A 171 0.30 -5.82 11.50
C MET A 171 -0.25 -6.39 12.81
N SER A 172 0.23 -7.56 13.25
CA SER A 172 -0.14 -8.15 14.54
C SER A 172 0.31 -7.27 15.71
N GLU A 173 1.53 -6.74 15.66
CA GLU A 173 2.03 -5.77 16.65
C GLU A 173 1.22 -4.46 16.66
N ALA A 174 0.67 -4.04 15.53
CA ALA A 174 -0.23 -2.90 15.45
C ALA A 174 -1.63 -3.19 16.04
N GLY A 175 -1.98 -4.46 16.26
CA GLY A 175 -3.23 -4.91 16.86
C GLY A 175 -4.23 -5.53 15.88
N PHE A 176 -3.87 -5.71 14.61
CA PHE A 176 -4.70 -6.41 13.64
C PHE A 176 -4.86 -7.88 13.97
N VAL A 177 -6.00 -8.44 13.57
CA VAL A 177 -6.34 -9.85 13.71
C VAL A 177 -6.82 -10.41 12.36
N ASN A 178 -7.01 -11.74 12.30
CA ASN A 178 -7.53 -12.41 11.10
C ASN A 178 -6.73 -12.12 9.83
N LEU A 179 -5.39 -12.05 9.97
CA LEU A 179 -4.50 -11.81 8.84
C LEU A 179 -4.54 -12.98 7.86
N ARG A 180 -4.75 -12.67 6.59
CA ARG A 180 -4.90 -13.67 5.54
C ARG A 180 -4.20 -13.22 4.27
N ARG A 181 -3.43 -14.15 3.66
CA ARG A 181 -2.91 -13.97 2.30
C ARG A 181 -4.05 -14.17 1.31
N CYS A 182 -4.16 -13.31 0.30
CA CYS A 182 -5.10 -13.41 -0.80
C CYS A 182 -4.35 -13.55 -2.12
N LEU A 183 -4.93 -14.24 -3.09
CA LEU A 183 -4.45 -14.18 -4.47
C LEU A 183 -4.81 -12.82 -5.08
N PRO A 184 -3.81 -12.05 -5.58
CA PRO A 184 -4.06 -10.75 -6.20
C PRO A 184 -5.03 -10.91 -7.39
N ALA A 185 -5.83 -9.90 -7.63
CA ALA A 185 -6.84 -9.84 -8.69
C ALA A 185 -7.96 -10.91 -8.65
N LYS A 186 -7.89 -11.89 -7.74
CA LYS A 186 -8.86 -13.01 -7.68
C LYS A 186 -9.57 -13.17 -6.36
N GLU A 187 -8.87 -12.96 -5.25
CA GLU A 187 -9.40 -13.31 -3.94
C GLU A 187 -9.51 -12.10 -3.02
N THR A 188 -10.61 -12.05 -2.31
CA THR A 188 -10.81 -11.21 -1.13
C THR A 188 -11.71 -11.94 -0.15
N PHE A 189 -11.48 -11.76 1.14
CA PHE A 189 -12.34 -12.28 2.21
C PHE A 189 -13.55 -11.37 2.47
N SER A 190 -13.59 -10.20 1.84
CA SER A 190 -14.72 -9.27 1.95
C SER A 190 -15.05 -8.67 0.59
N GLN A 191 -15.86 -9.42 -0.20
CA GLN A 191 -16.23 -9.02 -1.56
C GLN A 191 -16.96 -7.67 -1.60
N ASP A 192 -17.82 -7.40 -0.62
CA ASP A 192 -18.58 -6.14 -0.53
C ASP A 192 -17.68 -4.93 -0.23
N VAL A 193 -16.52 -5.17 0.37
CA VAL A 193 -15.56 -4.13 0.75
C VAL A 193 -14.52 -3.91 -0.35
N PHE A 194 -13.83 -4.98 -0.79
CA PHE A 194 -12.65 -4.90 -1.66
C PHE A 194 -12.87 -5.41 -3.09
N GLY A 195 -14.09 -5.87 -3.45
CA GLY A 195 -14.36 -6.35 -4.80
C GLY A 195 -13.98 -5.36 -5.90
N ASP A 196 -14.16 -4.06 -5.64
CA ASP A 196 -13.78 -2.98 -6.56
C ASP A 196 -12.26 -2.78 -6.72
N CYS A 197 -11.46 -3.34 -5.80
CA CYS A 197 -10.00 -3.23 -5.85
C CYS A 197 -9.37 -4.27 -6.78
N LEU A 198 -9.99 -5.46 -6.88
CA LEU A 198 -9.44 -6.62 -7.58
C LEU A 198 -9.04 -6.34 -9.04
N PRO A 199 -9.86 -5.65 -9.87
CA PRO A 199 -9.49 -5.38 -11.27
C PRO A 199 -8.23 -4.52 -11.42
N GLY A 200 -7.88 -3.75 -10.38
CA GLY A 200 -6.71 -2.88 -10.37
C GLY A 200 -5.40 -3.59 -9.97
N GLU A 201 -5.44 -4.81 -9.49
CA GLU A 201 -4.26 -5.50 -8.96
C GLU A 201 -3.38 -6.17 -10.01
N GLU A 202 -3.93 -6.48 -11.18
CA GLU A 202 -3.19 -6.96 -12.37
C GLU A 202 -2.14 -8.04 -12.04
N GLU A 203 -2.54 -9.31 -12.01
CA GLU A 203 -1.64 -10.44 -11.80
C GLU A 203 -1.89 -11.52 -12.86
N SER A 204 -0.84 -12.18 -13.30
CA SER A 204 -0.89 -13.25 -14.29
C SER A 204 -0.39 -14.59 -13.76
N ASP A 205 0.49 -14.58 -12.77
CA ASP A 205 1.00 -15.80 -12.14
C ASP A 205 0.31 -16.01 -10.77
N PHE A 206 -0.61 -16.96 -10.71
CA PHE A 206 -1.36 -17.29 -9.49
C PHE A 206 -0.73 -18.44 -8.69
N VAL A 207 0.36 -19.03 -9.17
CA VAL A 207 1.15 -20.03 -8.44
C VAL A 207 2.24 -19.35 -7.64
N SER A 208 2.95 -18.43 -8.27
CA SER A 208 3.99 -17.60 -7.63
C SER A 208 3.73 -16.13 -7.95
N PRO A 209 2.70 -15.51 -7.35
CA PRO A 209 2.29 -14.17 -7.73
C PRO A 209 3.38 -13.15 -7.45
N HIS A 210 3.53 -12.17 -8.36
CA HIS A 210 4.47 -11.07 -8.22
C HIS A 210 4.09 -10.12 -7.10
N THR A 211 2.80 -10.06 -6.76
CA THR A 211 2.27 -9.22 -5.70
C THR A 211 1.86 -10.06 -4.50
N LEU A 212 2.35 -9.69 -3.32
CA LEU A 212 1.82 -10.16 -2.05
C LEU A 212 0.61 -9.30 -1.69
N ILE A 213 -0.54 -9.94 -1.43
CA ILE A 213 -1.73 -9.28 -0.88
C ILE A 213 -2.04 -9.88 0.49
N VAL A 214 -2.25 -9.00 1.47
CA VAL A 214 -2.68 -9.36 2.83
C VAL A 214 -3.93 -8.57 3.19
N GLU A 215 -4.94 -9.25 3.71
CA GLU A 215 -6.10 -8.65 4.37
C GLU A 215 -6.04 -8.89 5.86
N ALA A 216 -6.47 -7.89 6.63
CA ALA A 216 -6.54 -7.95 8.08
C ALA A 216 -7.68 -7.09 8.60
N GLU A 217 -8.07 -7.35 9.83
CA GLU A 217 -9.22 -6.73 10.49
C GLU A 217 -8.81 -6.09 11.82
N LYS A 218 -9.35 -4.91 12.11
CA LYS A 218 -9.29 -4.35 13.46
C LYS A 218 -10.34 -5.05 14.31
N PRO A 219 -9.98 -5.65 15.46
CA PRO A 219 -10.93 -6.40 16.29
C PRO A 219 -12.12 -5.52 16.72
N ILE A 220 -13.30 -6.15 16.79
CA ILE A 220 -14.47 -5.55 17.43
C ILE A 220 -14.22 -5.58 18.92
N THR A 221 -14.10 -4.42 19.55
CA THR A 221 -13.99 -4.33 21.02
C THR A 221 -15.35 -4.67 21.62
N THR A 222 -15.50 -5.89 22.12
CA THR A 222 -16.65 -6.23 23.00
C THR A 222 -16.38 -5.59 24.36
N HIS A 223 -17.14 -4.55 24.67
CA HIS A 223 -17.21 -3.97 26.02
C HIS A 223 -18.09 -4.83 26.93
#